data_9989c2b7b48affe3f745d376c499a379
#
_entry.id   9989c2b7b48affe3f745d376c499a379
#
_cell.length_a   1.000
_cell.length_b   1.000
_cell.length_c   1.000
_cell.angle_alpha   90.00
_cell.angle_beta   90.00
_cell.angle_gamma   90.00
#
_symmetry.space_group_name_H-M   'P 1'
#
loop_
_entity.id
_entity.type
_entity.pdbx_description
1 polymer ?
#
loop_
_entity_poly.entity_id
_entity_poly.type
_entity_poly.pdbx_seq_one_letter_code
_entity_poly.pdbx_strand_id
1 'polypeptide(L)'
;MNGMRAMTRLRPRVGTMLAVTAATVLSLLPAVLPRTSATQAVLTGVLGAMAIGIAGVLRTVLRRRGFDLEERWGTHRVPVMVVCGFALAAATVNATHWQSGLRAAMSMAPVGPEYWLRAAVGAATAGGLLVWVFRGVRGLLRLLTGSGRRANVTVLTESLPDSVDVERPEELAASGARGSV
;
A
#
# COMPACT_ATOMS: atom_id res chain seq x y z
N MET A 1 -14.17 17.28 -17.33
CA MET A 1 -14.36 16.92 -15.90
C MET A 1 -13.62 15.66 -15.44
N ASN A 2 -12.92 14.89 -16.31
CA ASN A 2 -12.22 13.66 -15.92
C ASN A 2 -10.82 13.86 -15.32
N GLY A 3 -10.15 15.00 -15.60
CA GLY A 3 -8.80 15.26 -15.07
C GLY A 3 -8.72 15.51 -13.56
N MET A 4 -9.76 16.12 -12.98
CA MET A 4 -9.79 16.42 -11.54
C MET A 4 -9.98 15.16 -10.67
N ARG A 5 -10.63 14.11 -11.19
CA ARG A 5 -10.80 12.83 -10.48
C ARG A 5 -9.52 11.96 -10.49
N ALA A 6 -8.61 12.17 -11.45
CA ALA A 6 -7.32 11.48 -11.49
C ALA A 6 -6.35 12.03 -10.44
N MET A 7 -6.32 13.34 -10.21
CA MET A 7 -5.46 13.97 -9.19
C MET A 7 -5.82 13.60 -7.76
N THR A 8 -7.09 13.32 -7.46
CA THR A 8 -7.50 12.86 -6.11
C THR A 8 -7.04 11.44 -5.78
N ARG A 9 -6.71 10.62 -6.78
CA ARG A 9 -6.20 9.25 -6.56
C ARG A 9 -4.72 9.21 -6.15
N LEU A 10 -3.96 10.27 -6.41
CA LEU A 10 -2.52 10.36 -6.11
C LEU A 10 -2.20 10.97 -4.73
N ARG A 11 -3.23 11.29 -3.91
CA ARG A 11 -2.98 11.85 -2.58
C ARG A 11 -2.30 10.84 -1.67
N PRO A 12 -1.06 11.09 -1.23
CA PRO A 12 -0.33 10.18 -0.36
C PRO A 12 -1.07 10.05 0.98
N ARG A 13 -1.18 8.82 1.46
CA ARG A 13 -1.88 8.49 2.70
C ARG A 13 -0.95 8.64 3.89
N VAL A 14 -1.41 9.24 4.97
CA VAL A 14 -0.62 9.53 6.17
C VAL A 14 0.12 8.30 6.69
N GLY A 15 -0.58 7.18 6.83
CA GLY A 15 0.05 5.94 7.31
C GLY A 15 1.15 5.39 6.39
N THR A 16 1.00 5.53 5.06
CA THR A 16 2.03 5.12 4.11
C THR A 16 3.23 6.07 4.16
N MET A 17 2.99 7.38 4.33
CA MET A 17 4.06 8.36 4.47
C MET A 17 4.91 8.08 5.71
N LEU A 18 4.28 7.87 6.87
CA LEU A 18 4.98 7.53 8.11
C LEU A 18 5.78 6.23 7.97
N ALA A 19 5.18 5.19 7.38
CA ALA A 19 5.85 3.91 7.20
C ALA A 19 7.08 4.02 6.29
N VAL A 20 6.97 4.74 5.16
CA VAL A 20 8.10 4.96 4.25
C VAL A 20 9.17 5.82 4.89
N THR A 21 8.79 6.89 5.61
CA THR A 21 9.74 7.73 6.35
C THR A 21 10.50 6.91 7.38
N ALA A 22 9.81 6.12 8.19
CA ALA A 22 10.45 5.25 9.19
C ALA A 22 11.40 4.24 8.54
N ALA A 23 11.00 3.60 7.44
CA ALA A 23 11.85 2.66 6.70
C ALA A 23 13.09 3.34 6.11
N THR A 24 12.95 4.56 5.57
CA THR A 24 14.07 5.34 5.05
C THR A 24 15.03 5.74 6.16
N VAL A 25 14.51 6.24 7.29
CA VAL A 25 15.35 6.57 8.47
C VAL A 25 16.10 5.33 8.96
N LEU A 26 15.42 4.18 9.06
CA LEU A 26 16.06 2.91 9.43
C LEU A 26 17.16 2.51 8.44
N SER A 27 16.97 2.74 7.13
CA SER A 27 18.00 2.45 6.11
C SER A 27 19.24 3.34 6.24
N LEU A 28 19.08 4.53 6.81
CA LEU A 28 20.12 5.53 7.00
C LEU A 28 20.87 5.37 8.35
N LEU A 29 20.46 4.42 9.19
CA LEU A 29 21.13 4.16 10.46
C LEU A 29 22.62 3.84 10.26
N PRO A 30 23.49 4.26 11.22
CA PRO A 30 24.92 4.02 11.17
C PRO A 30 25.24 2.55 10.94
N ALA A 31 26.11 2.26 9.97
CA ALA A 31 26.64 0.94 9.70
C ALA A 31 28.15 0.91 9.97
N VAL A 32 28.66 -0.26 10.30
CA VAL A 32 30.07 -0.46 10.62
C VAL A 32 30.99 -0.26 9.40
N LEU A 33 30.46 -0.45 8.18
CA LEU A 33 31.21 -0.30 6.94
C LEU A 33 30.65 0.82 6.06
N PRO A 34 31.52 1.57 5.34
CA PRO A 34 31.07 2.54 4.37
C PRO A 34 30.29 1.85 3.25
N ARG A 35 29.08 2.37 2.98
CA ARG A 35 28.21 1.82 1.94
C ARG A 35 28.45 2.52 0.61
N THR A 36 28.35 1.79 -0.48
CA THR A 36 28.27 2.38 -1.82
C THR A 36 26.88 2.98 -2.06
N SER A 37 26.77 3.95 -2.98
CA SER A 37 25.46 4.51 -3.35
C SER A 37 24.48 3.46 -3.86
N ALA A 38 24.96 2.43 -4.58
CA ALA A 38 24.16 1.32 -5.07
C ALA A 38 23.58 0.47 -3.93
N THR A 39 24.41 0.07 -2.95
CA THR A 39 23.97 -0.71 -1.79
C THR A 39 22.95 0.08 -0.97
N GLN A 40 23.18 1.37 -0.78
CA GLN A 40 22.25 2.25 -0.07
C GLN A 40 20.93 2.37 -0.83
N ALA A 41 20.97 2.52 -2.17
CA ALA A 41 19.80 2.60 -3.01
C ALA A 41 18.92 1.33 -2.91
N VAL A 42 19.54 0.15 -3.05
CA VAL A 42 18.81 -1.13 -2.96
C VAL A 42 18.21 -1.30 -1.57
N LEU A 43 18.97 -1.06 -0.51
CA LEU A 43 18.48 -1.20 0.87
C LEU A 43 17.28 -0.29 1.14
N THR A 44 17.40 0.99 0.77
CA THR A 44 16.33 1.98 0.96
C THR A 44 15.11 1.63 0.11
N GLY A 45 15.32 1.20 -1.13
CA GLY A 45 14.25 0.78 -2.04
C GLY A 45 13.48 -0.44 -1.52
N VAL A 46 14.20 -1.47 -1.05
CA VAL A 46 13.58 -2.69 -0.49
C VAL A 46 12.82 -2.37 0.79
N LEU A 47 13.43 -1.65 1.74
CA LEU A 47 12.76 -1.28 2.99
C LEU A 47 11.54 -0.38 2.73
N GLY A 48 11.63 0.55 1.79
CA GLY A 48 10.50 1.38 1.38
C GLY A 48 9.36 0.56 0.78
N ALA A 49 9.65 -0.39 -0.12
CA ALA A 49 8.66 -1.27 -0.70
C ALA A 49 7.99 -2.17 0.35
N MET A 50 8.77 -2.73 1.28
CA MET A 50 8.25 -3.50 2.41
C MET A 50 7.34 -2.64 3.30
N ALA A 51 7.75 -1.41 3.63
CA ALA A 51 6.94 -0.49 4.43
C ALA A 51 5.59 -0.17 3.78
N ILE A 52 5.57 0.04 2.46
CA ILE A 52 4.32 0.24 1.69
C ILE A 52 3.44 -1.02 1.77
N GLY A 53 4.03 -2.20 1.64
CA GLY A 53 3.33 -3.48 1.76
C GLY A 53 2.71 -3.67 3.14
N ILE A 54 3.50 -3.48 4.20
CA ILE A 54 3.06 -3.60 5.60
C ILE A 54 1.97 -2.58 5.92
N ALA A 55 2.14 -1.31 5.52
CA ALA A 55 1.13 -0.27 5.69
C ALA A 55 -0.20 -0.64 5.00
N GLY A 56 -0.13 -1.27 3.82
CA GLY A 56 -1.30 -1.76 3.10
C GLY A 56 -2.03 -2.90 3.82
N VAL A 57 -1.29 -3.86 4.37
CA VAL A 57 -1.85 -4.97 5.16
C VAL A 57 -2.45 -4.46 6.46
N LEU A 58 -1.69 -3.66 7.22
CA LEU A 58 -2.13 -3.09 8.50
C LEU A 58 -3.42 -2.30 8.35
N ARG A 59 -3.51 -1.49 7.29
CA ARG A 59 -4.73 -0.75 6.98
C ARG A 59 -5.93 -1.67 6.73
N THR A 60 -5.72 -2.77 6.00
CA THR A 60 -6.79 -3.72 5.70
C THR A 60 -7.30 -4.38 6.98
N VAL A 61 -6.39 -4.73 7.88
CA VAL A 61 -6.72 -5.31 9.20
C VAL A 61 -7.44 -4.31 10.08
N LEU A 62 -6.95 -3.06 10.16
CA LEU A 62 -7.56 -2.00 10.98
C LEU A 62 -8.98 -1.66 10.49
N ARG A 63 -9.17 -1.55 9.16
CA ARG A 63 -10.50 -1.33 8.59
C ARG A 63 -11.49 -2.46 8.92
N ARG A 64 -11.03 -3.71 8.94
CA ARG A 64 -11.87 -4.85 9.35
C ARG A 64 -12.29 -4.78 10.82
N ARG A 65 -11.51 -4.07 11.64
CA ARG A 65 -11.81 -3.81 13.06
C ARG A 65 -12.57 -2.50 13.32
N GLY A 66 -13.01 -1.80 12.26
CA GLY A 66 -13.74 -0.54 12.37
C GLY A 66 -12.88 0.70 12.63
N PHE A 67 -11.53 0.57 12.59
CA PHE A 67 -10.63 1.71 12.75
C PHE A 67 -10.24 2.31 11.40
N ASP A 68 -10.77 3.47 11.05
CA ASP A 68 -10.33 4.22 9.86
C ASP A 68 -9.37 5.35 10.26
N LEU A 69 -8.06 5.05 10.20
CA LEU A 69 -6.98 6.00 10.53
C LEU A 69 -6.99 7.24 9.62
N GLU A 70 -7.50 7.11 8.41
CA GLU A 70 -7.49 8.18 7.42
C GLU A 70 -8.55 9.26 7.70
N GLU A 71 -9.67 8.85 8.27
CA GLU A 71 -10.74 9.75 8.69
C GLU A 71 -10.29 10.59 9.90
N ARG A 72 -9.56 9.98 10.82
CA ARG A 72 -9.09 10.61 12.06
C ARG A 72 -7.88 11.52 11.86
N TRP A 73 -6.98 11.20 10.92
CA TRP A 73 -5.72 11.91 10.69
C TRP A 73 -5.67 12.67 9.36
N GLY A 74 -6.72 12.61 8.55
CA GLY A 74 -6.79 13.26 7.23
C GLY A 74 -6.60 14.77 7.26
N THR A 75 -7.01 15.42 8.33
CA THR A 75 -6.87 16.87 8.56
C THR A 75 -5.41 17.26 8.87
N HIS A 76 -4.61 16.34 9.43
CA HIS A 76 -3.23 16.60 9.86
C HIS A 76 -2.16 16.23 8.82
N ARG A 77 -2.53 16.14 7.54
CA ARG A 77 -1.59 15.74 6.47
C ARG A 77 -0.41 16.67 6.32
N VAL A 78 -0.66 17.99 6.35
CA VAL A 78 0.40 18.99 6.18
C VAL A 78 1.43 18.91 7.30
N PRO A 79 1.05 18.97 8.60
CA PRO A 79 2.02 18.84 9.67
C PRO A 79 2.75 17.48 9.64
N VAL A 80 2.10 16.39 9.27
CA VAL A 80 2.78 15.08 9.13
C VAL A 80 3.80 15.11 7.99
N MET A 81 3.49 15.74 6.85
CA MET A 81 4.46 15.90 5.76
C MET A 81 5.69 16.71 6.21
N VAL A 82 5.47 17.78 6.95
CA VAL A 82 6.55 18.63 7.46
C VAL A 82 7.43 17.83 8.42
N VAL A 83 6.84 17.13 9.38
CA VAL A 83 7.58 16.28 10.33
C VAL A 83 8.35 15.18 9.62
N CYS A 84 7.75 14.49 8.65
CA CYS A 84 8.43 13.48 7.84
C CYS A 84 9.61 14.09 7.05
N GLY A 85 9.42 15.27 6.47
CA GLY A 85 10.48 16.01 5.75
C GLY A 85 11.65 16.35 6.67
N PHE A 86 11.38 16.89 7.85
CA PHE A 86 12.41 17.19 8.84
C PHE A 86 13.12 15.92 9.33
N ALA A 87 12.40 14.86 9.59
CA ALA A 87 13.01 13.59 10.01
C ALA A 87 13.95 13.02 8.93
N LEU A 88 13.53 13.06 7.66
CA LEU A 88 14.37 12.64 6.54
C LEU A 88 15.60 13.53 6.39
N ALA A 89 15.44 14.85 6.45
CA ALA A 89 16.55 15.80 6.36
C ALA A 89 17.57 15.57 7.49
N ALA A 90 17.11 15.47 8.73
CA ALA A 90 17.96 15.21 9.88
C ALA A 90 18.69 13.86 9.77
N ALA A 91 17.99 12.80 9.36
CA ALA A 91 18.59 11.50 9.14
C ALA A 91 19.65 11.52 8.04
N THR A 92 19.42 12.26 6.94
CA THR A 92 20.37 12.40 5.83
C THR A 92 21.61 13.18 6.27
N VAL A 93 21.45 14.28 7.00
CA VAL A 93 22.59 15.05 7.54
C VAL A 93 23.41 14.17 8.48
N ASN A 94 22.77 13.48 9.42
CA ASN A 94 23.46 12.59 10.35
C ASN A 94 24.20 11.46 9.61
N ALA A 95 23.55 10.84 8.63
CA ALA A 95 24.16 9.79 7.80
C ALA A 95 25.36 10.32 7.00
N THR A 96 25.29 11.57 6.48
CA THR A 96 26.39 12.22 5.77
C THR A 96 27.59 12.42 6.67
N HIS A 97 27.38 12.94 7.88
CA HIS A 97 28.47 13.13 8.86
C HIS A 97 29.13 11.80 9.22
N TRP A 98 28.33 10.79 9.55
CA TRP A 98 28.82 9.46 9.89
C TRP A 98 29.62 8.81 8.75
N GLN A 99 29.07 8.79 7.55
CA GLN A 99 29.73 8.18 6.39
C GLN A 99 30.99 8.94 5.97
N SER A 100 31.00 10.27 6.07
CA SER A 100 32.18 11.08 5.77
C SER A 100 33.29 10.82 6.78
N GLY A 101 32.96 10.68 8.06
CA GLY A 101 33.92 10.32 9.10
C GLY A 101 34.56 8.92 8.88
N LEU A 102 33.73 7.92 8.54
CA LEU A 102 34.19 6.56 8.21
C LEU A 102 35.12 6.54 6.98
N ARG A 103 34.76 7.29 5.93
CA ARG A 103 35.57 7.39 4.71
C ARG A 103 36.87 8.12 4.94
N ALA A 104 36.86 9.19 5.76
CA ALA A 104 38.07 9.88 6.14
C ALA A 104 39.06 8.94 6.87
N ALA A 105 38.57 8.10 7.79
CA ALA A 105 39.36 7.09 8.46
C ALA A 105 40.00 6.06 7.50
N MET A 106 39.39 5.85 6.32
CA MET A 106 39.92 4.95 5.27
C MET A 106 40.65 5.70 4.15
N SER A 107 40.97 6.97 4.31
CA SER A 107 41.55 7.83 3.27
C SER A 107 40.77 7.92 1.98
N MET A 108 39.44 7.79 2.06
CA MET A 108 38.53 7.90 0.93
C MET A 108 37.92 9.31 0.80
N ALA A 109 37.53 9.71 -0.40
CA ALA A 109 36.86 10.99 -0.63
C ALA A 109 35.53 11.08 0.16
N PRO A 110 35.18 12.29 0.68
CA PRO A 110 33.95 12.51 1.44
C PRO A 110 32.72 12.28 0.56
N VAL A 111 31.57 12.08 1.21
CA VAL A 111 30.29 11.87 0.52
C VAL A 111 29.81 13.18 -0.09
N GLY A 112 29.82 13.26 -1.43
CA GLY A 112 29.29 14.41 -2.17
C GLY A 112 27.79 14.32 -2.46
N PRO A 113 27.18 15.42 -2.96
CA PRO A 113 25.76 15.47 -3.30
C PRO A 113 25.37 14.44 -4.37
N GLU A 114 26.27 14.11 -5.29
CA GLU A 114 26.05 13.07 -6.30
C GLU A 114 25.76 11.69 -5.71
N TYR A 115 26.38 11.36 -4.58
CA TYR A 115 26.12 10.09 -3.88
C TYR A 115 24.65 10.00 -3.48
N TRP A 116 24.11 11.06 -2.87
CA TRP A 116 22.73 11.10 -2.41
C TRP A 116 21.73 11.13 -3.56
N LEU A 117 22.04 11.84 -4.63
CA LEU A 117 21.22 11.86 -5.83
C LEU A 117 21.12 10.46 -6.45
N ARG A 118 22.25 9.80 -6.65
CA ARG A 118 22.30 8.42 -7.18
C ARG A 118 21.58 7.43 -6.25
N ALA A 119 21.77 7.55 -4.94
CA ALA A 119 21.10 6.71 -3.96
C ALA A 119 19.58 6.94 -3.97
N ALA A 120 19.12 8.22 -4.06
CA ALA A 120 17.70 8.53 -4.09
C ALA A 120 17.01 8.05 -5.37
N VAL A 121 17.62 8.28 -6.55
CA VAL A 121 17.10 7.81 -7.84
C VAL A 121 17.08 6.27 -7.86
N GLY A 122 18.16 5.63 -7.45
CA GLY A 122 18.23 4.17 -7.38
C GLY A 122 17.22 3.57 -6.41
N ALA A 123 17.02 4.19 -5.23
CA ALA A 123 16.02 3.74 -4.26
C ALA A 123 14.58 3.91 -4.79
N ALA A 124 14.28 5.03 -5.46
CA ALA A 124 12.98 5.26 -6.09
C ALA A 124 12.70 4.24 -7.20
N THR A 125 13.71 3.94 -8.02
CA THR A 125 13.60 2.95 -9.10
C THR A 125 13.42 1.54 -8.54
N ALA A 126 14.29 1.10 -7.62
CA ALA A 126 14.22 -0.22 -7.01
C ALA A 126 12.91 -0.42 -6.23
N GLY A 127 12.53 0.54 -5.39
CA GLY A 127 11.30 0.50 -4.63
C GLY A 127 10.05 0.55 -5.51
N GLY A 128 10.06 1.40 -6.54
CA GLY A 128 8.97 1.50 -7.53
C GLY A 128 8.77 0.20 -8.29
N LEU A 129 9.85 -0.43 -8.75
CA LEU A 129 9.81 -1.72 -9.45
C LEU A 129 9.27 -2.83 -8.56
N LEU A 130 9.75 -2.92 -7.30
CA LEU A 130 9.26 -3.91 -6.35
C LEU A 130 7.78 -3.74 -6.05
N VAL A 131 7.31 -2.51 -5.82
CA VAL A 131 5.90 -2.22 -5.61
C VAL A 131 5.07 -2.58 -6.84
N TRP A 132 5.56 -2.29 -8.05
CA TRP A 132 4.89 -2.62 -9.30
C TRP A 132 4.75 -4.13 -9.49
N VAL A 133 5.84 -4.89 -9.30
CA VAL A 133 5.84 -6.37 -9.37
C VAL A 133 4.88 -6.95 -8.34
N PHE A 134 4.93 -6.48 -7.09
CA PHE A 134 4.05 -6.97 -6.03
C PHE A 134 2.56 -6.69 -6.34
N ARG A 135 2.25 -5.53 -6.90
CA ARG A 135 0.88 -5.21 -7.33
C ARG A 135 0.43 -6.05 -8.51
N GLY A 136 1.33 -6.32 -9.45
CA GLY A 136 1.07 -7.19 -10.60
C GLY A 136 0.76 -8.63 -10.17
N VAL A 137 1.61 -9.21 -9.33
CA VAL A 137 1.41 -10.56 -8.76
C VAL A 137 0.10 -10.65 -7.99
N ARG A 138 -0.20 -9.65 -7.15
CA ARG A 138 -1.47 -9.61 -6.41
C ARG A 138 -2.69 -9.47 -7.34
N GLY A 139 -2.57 -8.74 -8.43
CA GLY A 139 -3.61 -8.64 -9.47
C GLY A 139 -3.85 -9.97 -10.15
N LEU A 140 -2.78 -10.64 -10.55
CA LEU A 140 -2.82 -11.97 -11.18
C LEU A 140 -3.45 -13.01 -10.27
N LEU A 141 -3.04 -13.06 -8.99
CA LEU A 141 -3.63 -13.98 -8.00
C LEU A 141 -5.14 -13.74 -7.82
N ARG A 142 -5.59 -12.49 -7.84
CA ARG A 142 -7.02 -12.17 -7.76
C ARG A 142 -7.80 -12.64 -9.00
N LEU A 143 -7.21 -12.54 -10.17
CA LEU A 143 -7.81 -13.05 -11.40
C LEU A 143 -7.95 -14.57 -11.36
N LEU A 144 -6.91 -15.27 -10.93
CA LEU A 144 -6.91 -16.73 -10.82
C LEU A 144 -7.92 -17.23 -9.76
N THR A 145 -7.99 -16.59 -8.59
CA THR A 145 -8.94 -16.96 -7.53
C THR A 145 -10.37 -16.50 -7.81
N GLY A 146 -10.55 -15.40 -8.55
CA GLY A 146 -11.88 -14.88 -8.93
C GLY A 146 -12.56 -15.70 -10.03
N SER A 147 -11.78 -16.32 -10.92
CA SER A 147 -12.31 -17.14 -12.02
C SER A 147 -13.00 -18.42 -11.53
N GLY A 148 -12.47 -19.06 -10.47
CA GLY A 148 -13.07 -20.27 -9.88
C GLY A 148 -14.41 -20.03 -9.19
N ARG A 149 -14.63 -18.83 -8.64
CA ARG A 149 -15.89 -18.51 -7.97
C ARG A 149 -17.06 -18.28 -8.92
N ARG A 150 -16.80 -17.74 -10.12
CA ARG A 150 -17.84 -17.53 -11.14
C ARG A 150 -18.29 -18.84 -11.74
N ALA A 151 -17.37 -19.79 -11.97
CA ALA A 151 -17.74 -21.11 -12.49
C ALA A 151 -18.67 -21.87 -11.51
N ASN A 152 -18.43 -21.83 -10.21
CA ASN A 152 -19.27 -22.51 -9.22
C ASN A 152 -20.68 -21.90 -9.09
N VAL A 153 -20.83 -20.58 -9.25
CA VAL A 153 -22.14 -19.93 -9.18
C VAL A 153 -23.00 -20.30 -10.40
N THR A 154 -22.42 -20.40 -11.57
CA THR A 154 -23.14 -20.78 -12.80
C THR A 154 -23.66 -22.23 -12.73
N VAL A 155 -22.86 -23.14 -12.20
CA VAL A 155 -23.24 -24.55 -12.04
C VAL A 155 -24.39 -24.70 -11.02
N LEU A 156 -24.39 -23.93 -9.93
CA LEU A 156 -25.46 -23.97 -8.93
C LEU A 156 -26.79 -23.38 -9.44
N THR A 157 -26.73 -22.41 -10.34
CA THR A 157 -27.94 -21.79 -10.93
C THR A 157 -28.57 -22.69 -11.98
N GLU A 158 -27.74 -23.48 -12.69
CA GLU A 158 -28.23 -24.40 -13.73
C GLU A 158 -28.80 -25.72 -13.15
N SER A 159 -28.48 -26.03 -11.88
CA SER A 159 -28.96 -27.21 -11.20
C SER A 159 -30.21 -26.99 -10.33
N LEU A 160 -30.78 -25.79 -10.30
CA LEU A 160 -32.11 -25.61 -9.71
C LEU A 160 -33.15 -26.11 -10.73
N PRO A 161 -33.96 -27.14 -10.37
CA PRO A 161 -35.05 -27.56 -11.22
C PRO A 161 -36.06 -26.43 -11.37
N ASP A 162 -36.43 -26.16 -12.61
CA ASP A 162 -37.36 -25.13 -13.07
C ASP A 162 -38.84 -25.37 -12.64
N SER A 163 -39.03 -26.12 -11.56
CA SER A 163 -40.34 -26.53 -11.05
C SER A 163 -40.55 -26.15 -9.57
N VAL A 164 -40.39 -24.89 -9.26
CA VAL A 164 -41.15 -24.30 -8.16
C VAL A 164 -42.24 -23.46 -8.81
N ASP A 165 -43.35 -24.15 -9.12
CA ASP A 165 -44.65 -23.48 -9.36
C ASP A 165 -44.89 -22.61 -8.12
N VAL A 166 -44.62 -21.33 -8.25
CA VAL A 166 -45.09 -20.33 -7.30
C VAL A 166 -46.58 -20.27 -7.46
N GLU A 167 -47.29 -21.07 -6.63
CA GLU A 167 -48.74 -20.98 -6.46
C GLU A 167 -49.09 -19.48 -6.34
N ARG A 168 -49.83 -19.03 -7.34
CA ARG A 168 -50.25 -17.65 -7.48
C ARG A 168 -51.09 -17.27 -6.25
N PRO A 169 -50.72 -16.24 -5.49
CA PRO A 169 -51.44 -15.85 -4.27
C PRO A 169 -52.93 -15.46 -4.52
N GLU A 170 -53.36 -15.43 -5.76
CA GLU A 170 -54.76 -15.14 -6.14
C GLU A 170 -55.72 -16.29 -5.89
N GLU A 171 -55.26 -17.56 -5.84
CA GLU A 171 -56.20 -18.70 -5.57
C GLU A 171 -56.57 -18.84 -4.09
N LEU A 172 -55.73 -18.34 -3.18
CA LEU A 172 -56.02 -18.34 -1.73
C LEU A 172 -57.11 -17.32 -1.33
N ALA A 173 -57.25 -16.23 -2.15
CA ALA A 173 -58.30 -15.23 -1.90
C ALA A 173 -59.71 -15.71 -2.33
N ALA A 174 -59.81 -16.61 -3.28
CA ALA A 174 -61.10 -17.10 -3.79
C ALA A 174 -61.73 -18.22 -2.90
N SER A 175 -60.91 -18.93 -2.13
CA SER A 175 -61.36 -20.00 -1.21
C SER A 175 -61.94 -19.50 0.12
N GLY A 176 -61.56 -18.27 0.55
CA GLY A 176 -62.03 -17.70 1.83
C GLY A 176 -63.43 -17.10 1.81
N ALA A 177 -64.05 -16.92 0.64
CA ALA A 177 -65.33 -16.20 0.51
C ALA A 177 -66.58 -17.11 0.49
N ARG A 178 -66.45 -18.42 0.63
CA ARG A 178 -67.60 -19.37 0.56
C ARG A 178 -67.98 -20.04 1.87
N GLY A 179 -67.61 -19.53 2.99
CA GLY A 179 -67.86 -20.12 4.28
C GLY A 179 -68.59 -19.25 5.30
N SER A 180 -69.65 -18.52 4.90
CA SER A 180 -70.55 -17.86 5.88
C SER A 180 -71.94 -17.73 5.30
N VAL A 181 -72.75 -18.76 5.44
CA VAL A 181 -74.20 -18.68 5.54
C VAL A 181 -74.61 -19.62 6.68
#